data_4a3e644914090d25f8f15397be1884fe
#
_entry.id   4a3e644914090d25f8f15397be1884fe
#
_cell.length_a   1.000
_cell.length_b   1.000
_cell.length_c   1.000
_cell.angle_alpha   90.00
_cell.angle_beta   90.00
_cell.angle_gamma   90.00
#
_symmetry.space_group_name_H-M   'P 1'
#
loop_
_entity.id
_entity.type
_entity.pdbx_description
1 polymer ?
#
loop_
_entity_poly.entity_id
_entity_poly.type
_entity_poly.pdbx_seq_one_letter_code
_entity_poly.pdbx_strand_id
1 'polypeptide(L)'
;SSGGNMVNTLRGRASGGLQTASIAAGGEAPRTADTELYDGTSWSEVNNLNTARNQIGGAGTQTAFLVFGGEAPGPTAVTESWNGSSWSEVNDLGTARRNAGGFGTQTAAVAAGGFGPGTSDYSALVEEWNGSSWSANPNALPSARSGVDCAGTATAGLVFGGIIPPSGTKQTATFSFDGTSFSAGGALNTATAESHMTAGSQTAALIAGGYAPAASTKTELYNGTSWSTTTSMSTARGGGAGLGSNSVSTAGLAAGGNNPGGDLNATEEFTGEIPALGYKTLTSS
;
A
#
# COMPACT_ATOMS: atom_id res chain seq x y z
N SER A 1 0.89 9.88 17.46
CA SER A 1 0.11 9.31 18.59
C SER A 1 -0.02 7.79 18.45
N SER A 2 -0.49 7.09 19.49
CA SER A 2 -0.81 5.67 19.46
C SER A 2 -2.32 5.51 19.29
N GLY A 3 -2.75 4.69 18.31
CA GLY A 3 -4.12 4.20 18.21
C GLY A 3 -4.30 2.90 19.00
N GLY A 4 -5.53 2.35 19.04
CA GLY A 4 -5.79 1.02 19.62
C GLY A 4 -5.08 -0.08 18.82
N ASN A 5 -4.62 -1.12 19.50
CA ASN A 5 -3.94 -2.24 18.86
C ASN A 5 -4.89 -3.05 17.96
N MET A 6 -4.36 -3.63 16.90
CA MET A 6 -5.05 -4.66 16.12
C MET A 6 -5.38 -5.87 17.00
N VAL A 7 -6.42 -6.59 16.64
CA VAL A 7 -6.82 -7.83 17.35
C VAL A 7 -5.76 -8.90 17.12
N ASN A 8 -5.27 -9.03 15.89
CA ASN A 8 -4.28 -10.03 15.50
C ASN A 8 -2.90 -9.42 15.19
N THR A 9 -1.83 -10.15 15.55
CA THR A 9 -0.45 -9.80 15.20
C THR A 9 -0.14 -10.35 13.81
N LEU A 10 -0.34 -9.56 12.76
CA LEU A 10 -0.22 -10.00 11.37
C LEU A 10 0.60 -9.03 10.52
N ARG A 11 1.20 -9.56 9.46
CA ARG A 11 1.91 -8.79 8.42
C ARG A 11 1.48 -9.21 7.02
N GLY A 12 1.90 -8.44 6.00
CA GLY A 12 1.60 -8.76 4.59
C GLY A 12 0.11 -8.66 4.25
N ARG A 13 -0.60 -7.74 4.91
CA ARG A 13 -2.03 -7.46 4.74
C ARG A 13 -2.27 -6.47 3.60
N ALA A 14 -3.43 -6.58 2.94
CA ALA A 14 -3.98 -5.47 2.18
C ALA A 14 -4.64 -4.47 3.13
N SER A 15 -4.53 -3.19 2.84
CA SER A 15 -5.14 -2.15 3.69
C SER A 15 -5.58 -0.94 2.88
N GLY A 16 -6.54 -0.19 3.43
CA GLY A 16 -7.06 1.03 2.81
C GLY A 16 -7.97 1.83 3.74
N GLY A 17 -8.40 2.99 3.28
CA GLY A 17 -9.32 3.86 4.03
C GLY A 17 -8.69 5.15 4.53
N LEU A 18 -9.20 5.65 5.63
CA LEU A 18 -8.77 6.89 6.31
C LEU A 18 -8.25 6.58 7.72
N GLN A 19 -7.51 7.52 8.33
CA GLN A 19 -7.01 7.38 9.70
C GLN A 19 -8.13 7.10 10.73
N THR A 20 -9.34 7.58 10.47
CA THR A 20 -10.51 7.36 11.33
C THR A 20 -11.43 6.24 10.84
N ALA A 21 -11.12 5.60 9.72
CA ALA A 21 -11.93 4.55 9.11
C ALA A 21 -11.07 3.72 8.15
N SER A 22 -10.31 2.74 8.68
CA SER A 22 -9.40 1.90 7.91
C SER A 22 -9.85 0.43 7.89
N ILE A 23 -9.45 -0.30 6.86
CA ILE A 23 -9.62 -1.74 6.71
C ILE A 23 -8.25 -2.40 6.54
N ALA A 24 -8.07 -3.60 7.12
CA ALA A 24 -6.92 -4.47 6.91
C ALA A 24 -7.41 -5.91 6.74
N ALA A 25 -6.98 -6.57 5.66
CA ALA A 25 -7.48 -7.90 5.30
C ALA A 25 -6.37 -8.88 4.93
N GLY A 26 -6.56 -10.16 5.30
CA GLY A 26 -5.59 -11.23 5.11
C GLY A 26 -4.37 -11.10 6.00
N GLY A 27 -3.28 -11.72 5.59
CA GLY A 27 -1.99 -11.63 6.29
C GLY A 27 -1.36 -12.98 6.59
N GLU A 28 -0.21 -12.95 7.23
CA GLU A 28 0.53 -14.14 7.62
C GLU A 28 0.99 -14.08 9.07
N ALA A 29 1.28 -15.25 9.60
CA ALA A 29 1.77 -15.67 10.91
C ALA A 29 0.68 -16.18 11.87
N PRO A 30 -0.14 -17.19 11.49
CA PRO A 30 -0.19 -17.95 10.23
C PRO A 30 -0.93 -17.20 9.10
N ARG A 31 -0.89 -17.75 7.85
CA ARG A 31 -1.70 -17.21 6.74
C ARG A 31 -3.17 -17.25 7.10
N THR A 32 -3.86 -16.13 6.95
CA THR A 32 -5.23 -15.98 7.43
C THR A 32 -6.11 -15.25 6.41
N ALA A 33 -7.42 -15.36 6.62
CA ALA A 33 -8.46 -14.61 5.92
C ALA A 33 -8.97 -13.41 6.73
N ASP A 34 -8.44 -13.17 7.92
CA ASP A 34 -8.99 -12.20 8.89
C ASP A 34 -9.10 -10.79 8.30
N THR A 35 -10.22 -10.18 8.58
CA THR A 35 -10.48 -8.78 8.24
C THR A 35 -10.79 -7.99 9.48
N GLU A 36 -10.11 -6.87 9.64
CA GLU A 36 -10.30 -5.94 10.76
C GLU A 36 -10.61 -4.54 10.26
N LEU A 37 -11.52 -3.87 10.95
CA LEU A 37 -11.89 -2.46 10.71
C LEU A 37 -11.42 -1.59 11.88
N TYR A 38 -10.88 -0.41 11.57
CA TYR A 38 -10.48 0.63 12.51
C TYR A 38 -11.48 1.78 12.49
N ASP A 39 -11.97 2.19 13.66
CA ASP A 39 -12.96 3.27 13.81
C ASP A 39 -12.34 4.63 14.22
N GLY A 40 -11.02 4.74 14.19
CA GLY A 40 -10.26 5.90 14.69
C GLY A 40 -9.83 5.76 16.14
N THR A 41 -10.20 4.67 16.82
CA THR A 41 -9.89 4.42 18.23
C THR A 41 -9.46 2.97 18.48
N SER A 42 -10.17 2.02 17.87
CA SER A 42 -9.98 0.58 18.08
C SER A 42 -10.18 -0.23 16.80
N TRP A 43 -9.55 -1.40 16.76
CA TRP A 43 -9.76 -2.40 15.72
C TRP A 43 -10.80 -3.43 16.16
N SER A 44 -11.61 -3.88 15.23
CA SER A 44 -12.60 -4.95 15.42
C SER A 44 -12.60 -5.92 14.26
N GLU A 45 -12.70 -7.22 14.56
CA GLU A 45 -12.86 -8.27 13.55
C GLU A 45 -14.24 -8.20 12.91
N VAL A 46 -14.28 -8.46 11.60
CA VAL A 46 -15.51 -8.54 10.79
C VAL A 46 -15.47 -9.79 9.91
N ASN A 47 -16.38 -9.92 8.95
CA ASN A 47 -16.43 -11.08 8.05
C ASN A 47 -15.14 -11.20 7.23
N ASN A 48 -14.58 -12.39 7.22
CA ASN A 48 -13.29 -12.72 6.63
C ASN A 48 -13.35 -12.87 5.11
N LEU A 49 -12.18 -12.74 4.45
CA LEU A 49 -11.97 -13.13 3.06
C LEU A 49 -12.45 -14.57 2.83
N ASN A 50 -12.91 -14.86 1.61
CA ASN A 50 -13.24 -16.23 1.21
C ASN A 50 -11.98 -17.11 1.08
N THR A 51 -10.84 -16.51 0.72
CA THR A 51 -9.56 -17.21 0.56
C THR A 51 -8.48 -16.62 1.47
N ALA A 52 -7.95 -17.43 2.39
CA ALA A 52 -6.83 -17.06 3.27
C ALA A 52 -5.57 -16.82 2.45
N ARG A 53 -4.99 -15.61 2.51
CA ARG A 53 -3.81 -15.19 1.74
C ARG A 53 -3.08 -14.01 2.35
N ASN A 54 -1.83 -13.86 1.97
CA ASN A 54 -0.96 -12.78 2.38
C ASN A 54 -0.30 -12.11 1.17
N GLN A 55 0.48 -11.05 1.39
CA GLN A 55 1.17 -10.29 0.32
C GLN A 55 0.20 -9.81 -0.78
N ILE A 56 -0.93 -9.29 -0.34
CA ILE A 56 -2.10 -8.96 -1.15
C ILE A 56 -2.04 -7.48 -1.56
N GLY A 57 -2.37 -7.19 -2.83
CA GLY A 57 -2.65 -5.83 -3.28
C GLY A 57 -4.06 -5.38 -2.87
N GLY A 58 -4.24 -4.09 -2.64
CA GLY A 58 -5.55 -3.56 -2.27
C GLY A 58 -5.79 -2.14 -2.75
N ALA A 59 -7.07 -1.77 -2.92
CA ALA A 59 -7.51 -0.42 -3.29
C ALA A 59 -8.92 -0.13 -2.78
N GLY A 60 -9.15 1.09 -2.30
CA GLY A 60 -10.47 1.54 -1.87
C GLY A 60 -10.53 2.08 -0.45
N THR A 61 -11.72 2.04 0.12
CA THR A 61 -12.06 2.59 1.44
C THR A 61 -12.51 1.49 2.40
N GLN A 62 -12.70 1.82 3.68
CA GLN A 62 -13.19 0.88 4.68
C GLN A 62 -14.52 0.21 4.30
N THR A 63 -15.41 0.89 3.60
CA THR A 63 -16.75 0.39 3.24
C THR A 63 -16.86 -0.14 1.81
N ALA A 64 -15.84 0.12 0.98
CA ALA A 64 -15.77 -0.30 -0.42
C ALA A 64 -14.32 -0.59 -0.79
N PHE A 65 -13.90 -1.85 -0.64
CA PHE A 65 -12.51 -2.25 -0.77
C PHE A 65 -12.36 -3.42 -1.74
N LEU A 66 -11.31 -3.40 -2.54
CA LEU A 66 -10.93 -4.46 -3.45
C LEU A 66 -9.57 -5.02 -3.01
N VAL A 67 -9.45 -6.35 -2.96
CA VAL A 67 -8.17 -7.04 -2.75
C VAL A 67 -7.91 -7.99 -3.91
N PHE A 68 -6.66 -8.08 -4.32
CA PHE A 68 -6.29 -8.86 -5.49
C PHE A 68 -4.89 -9.48 -5.37
N GLY A 69 -4.73 -10.62 -6.03
CA GLY A 69 -3.49 -11.37 -5.98
C GLY A 69 -3.14 -11.87 -4.59
N GLY A 70 -1.87 -11.95 -4.29
CA GLY A 70 -1.34 -12.46 -3.03
C GLY A 70 -0.80 -13.89 -3.14
N GLU A 71 -0.61 -14.53 -1.99
CA GLU A 71 -0.09 -15.91 -1.89
C GLU A 71 -1.04 -16.82 -1.10
N ALA A 72 -1.47 -17.96 -1.73
CA ALA A 72 -2.37 -18.95 -1.16
C ALA A 72 -2.35 -20.32 -1.88
N PRO A 73 -1.54 -21.29 -1.58
CA PRO A 73 -0.19 -21.37 -1.02
C PRO A 73 0.92 -20.88 -1.94
N GLY A 74 0.63 -20.53 -3.18
CA GLY A 74 1.51 -19.88 -4.15
C GLY A 74 0.89 -18.58 -4.65
N PRO A 75 1.55 -17.84 -5.54
CA PRO A 75 0.99 -16.66 -6.14
C PRO A 75 -0.38 -16.94 -6.78
N THR A 76 -1.35 -16.08 -6.50
CA THR A 76 -2.73 -16.23 -6.98
C THR A 76 -3.19 -15.00 -7.75
N ALA A 77 -4.24 -15.17 -8.56
CA ALA A 77 -4.91 -14.09 -9.29
C ALA A 77 -6.21 -13.63 -8.61
N VAL A 78 -6.66 -14.35 -7.59
CA VAL A 78 -7.97 -14.16 -6.95
C VAL A 78 -8.21 -12.71 -6.56
N THR A 79 -9.39 -12.21 -6.93
CA THR A 79 -9.85 -10.87 -6.57
C THR A 79 -11.14 -10.98 -5.76
N GLU A 80 -11.19 -10.28 -4.62
CA GLU A 80 -12.39 -10.19 -3.79
C GLU A 80 -12.76 -8.73 -3.53
N SER A 81 -14.06 -8.47 -3.50
CA SER A 81 -14.67 -7.15 -3.31
C SER A 81 -15.44 -7.11 -1.98
N TRP A 82 -15.19 -6.09 -1.18
CA TRP A 82 -15.83 -5.81 0.12
C TRP A 82 -16.92 -4.75 -0.03
N ASN A 83 -18.11 -5.01 0.46
CA ASN A 83 -19.26 -4.11 0.37
C ASN A 83 -19.58 -3.36 1.68
N GLY A 84 -18.66 -3.38 2.66
CA GLY A 84 -18.88 -2.83 4.00
C GLY A 84 -19.37 -3.88 5.03
N SER A 85 -19.74 -5.08 4.57
CA SER A 85 -20.21 -6.15 5.47
C SER A 85 -19.76 -7.56 5.08
N SER A 86 -19.51 -7.83 3.81
CA SER A 86 -19.10 -9.16 3.33
C SER A 86 -18.18 -9.07 2.13
N TRP A 87 -17.38 -10.11 1.93
CA TRP A 87 -16.54 -10.32 0.75
C TRP A 87 -17.25 -11.15 -0.31
N SER A 88 -17.04 -10.81 -1.55
CA SER A 88 -17.51 -11.57 -2.71
C SER A 88 -16.35 -11.72 -3.70
N GLU A 89 -16.14 -12.93 -4.21
CA GLU A 89 -15.20 -13.17 -5.31
C GLU A 89 -15.72 -12.51 -6.59
N VAL A 90 -14.83 -11.86 -7.31
CA VAL A 90 -15.10 -11.18 -8.58
C VAL A 90 -14.08 -11.63 -9.63
N ASN A 91 -14.07 -11.05 -10.83
CA ASN A 91 -13.14 -11.45 -11.88
C ASN A 91 -11.69 -11.25 -11.49
N ASP A 92 -10.87 -12.27 -11.70
CA ASP A 92 -9.49 -12.36 -11.29
C ASP A 92 -8.55 -11.54 -12.17
N LEU A 93 -7.34 -11.23 -11.62
CA LEU A 93 -6.21 -10.72 -12.40
C LEU A 93 -5.91 -11.62 -13.59
N GLY A 94 -5.46 -11.06 -14.69
CA GLY A 94 -4.98 -11.83 -15.85
C GLY A 94 -3.72 -12.65 -15.56
N THR A 95 -2.93 -12.23 -14.55
CA THR A 95 -1.69 -12.92 -14.16
C THR A 95 -1.58 -13.06 -12.65
N ALA A 96 -1.45 -14.32 -12.17
CA ALA A 96 -1.24 -14.62 -10.75
C ALA A 96 0.06 -14.01 -10.23
N ARG A 97 -0.02 -13.24 -9.14
CA ARG A 97 1.16 -12.59 -8.53
C ARG A 97 0.90 -12.13 -7.10
N ARG A 98 1.94 -12.09 -6.32
CA ARG A 98 1.98 -11.58 -4.95
C ARG A 98 2.82 -10.31 -4.85
N ASN A 99 2.72 -9.55 -3.76
CA ASN A 99 3.46 -8.30 -3.54
C ASN A 99 3.32 -7.30 -4.70
N ALA A 100 2.18 -7.30 -5.39
CA ALA A 100 1.82 -6.23 -6.30
C ALA A 100 1.36 -5.01 -5.51
N GLY A 101 1.78 -3.83 -5.93
CA GLY A 101 1.24 -2.59 -5.40
C GLY A 101 -0.20 -2.36 -5.89
N GLY A 102 -1.02 -1.77 -5.05
CA GLY A 102 -2.40 -1.42 -5.37
C GLY A 102 -2.71 0.04 -5.10
N PHE A 103 -3.47 0.68 -5.99
CA PHE A 103 -3.98 2.04 -5.79
C PHE A 103 -5.27 2.27 -6.58
N GLY A 104 -6.01 3.30 -6.19
CA GLY A 104 -7.32 3.62 -6.78
C GLY A 104 -8.48 3.36 -5.83
N THR A 105 -9.63 3.01 -6.39
CA THR A 105 -10.89 2.71 -5.68
C THR A 105 -11.35 1.29 -5.96
N GLN A 106 -12.36 0.83 -5.23
CA GLN A 106 -12.99 -0.47 -5.48
C GLN A 106 -13.51 -0.64 -6.93
N THR A 107 -13.91 0.45 -7.58
CA THR A 107 -14.48 0.43 -8.94
C THR A 107 -13.49 0.86 -10.03
N ALA A 108 -12.33 1.38 -9.66
CA ALA A 108 -11.26 1.79 -10.59
C ALA A 108 -9.91 1.65 -9.89
N ALA A 109 -9.27 0.51 -10.03
CA ALA A 109 -8.02 0.18 -9.36
C ALA A 109 -6.92 -0.19 -10.35
N VAL A 110 -5.68 -0.07 -9.90
CA VAL A 110 -4.48 -0.49 -10.63
C VAL A 110 -3.67 -1.45 -9.78
N ALA A 111 -3.28 -2.56 -10.38
CA ALA A 111 -2.31 -3.52 -9.85
C ALA A 111 -0.98 -3.36 -10.59
N ALA A 112 0.10 -3.00 -9.91
CA ALA A 112 1.40 -2.70 -10.50
C ALA A 112 2.52 -3.59 -9.96
N GLY A 113 3.31 -4.19 -10.86
CA GLY A 113 4.44 -5.04 -10.49
C GLY A 113 4.02 -6.33 -9.81
N GLY A 114 4.83 -6.79 -8.86
CA GLY A 114 4.61 -8.00 -8.09
C GLY A 114 5.59 -9.12 -8.42
N PHE A 115 5.33 -10.30 -7.89
CA PHE A 115 6.14 -11.51 -8.07
C PHE A 115 5.23 -12.68 -8.50
N GLY A 116 5.51 -13.25 -9.66
CA GLY A 116 4.77 -14.35 -10.24
C GLY A 116 5.15 -15.73 -9.69
N PRO A 117 4.65 -16.83 -10.31
CA PRO A 117 4.86 -18.19 -9.83
C PRO A 117 6.27 -18.76 -10.10
N GLY A 118 7.09 -18.11 -10.91
CA GLY A 118 8.47 -18.52 -11.19
C GLY A 118 9.47 -18.15 -10.10
N THR A 119 10.64 -18.75 -10.09
CA THR A 119 11.67 -18.56 -9.05
C THR A 119 12.40 -17.20 -9.10
N SER A 120 12.24 -16.43 -10.17
CA SER A 120 12.84 -15.08 -10.33
C SER A 120 11.87 -14.15 -11.07
N ASP A 121 10.59 -14.33 -10.85
CA ASP A 121 9.52 -13.79 -11.67
C ASP A 121 9.03 -12.41 -11.16
N TYR A 122 9.99 -11.49 -11.06
CA TYR A 122 9.63 -10.07 -10.84
C TYR A 122 8.88 -9.53 -12.03
N SER A 123 7.77 -8.86 -11.77
CA SER A 123 6.86 -8.38 -12.82
C SER A 123 6.98 -6.87 -13.03
N ALA A 124 6.88 -6.44 -14.27
CA ALA A 124 6.63 -5.06 -14.65
C ALA A 124 5.16 -4.85 -15.08
N LEU A 125 4.36 -5.90 -15.08
CA LEU A 125 2.96 -5.86 -15.53
C LEU A 125 2.14 -4.86 -14.73
N VAL A 126 1.25 -4.18 -15.44
CA VAL A 126 0.23 -3.32 -14.88
C VAL A 126 -1.12 -3.79 -15.39
N GLU A 127 -2.05 -3.97 -14.48
CA GLU A 127 -3.44 -4.31 -14.82
C GLU A 127 -4.38 -3.28 -14.19
N GLU A 128 -5.42 -2.92 -14.93
CA GLU A 128 -6.42 -1.94 -14.55
C GLU A 128 -7.78 -2.60 -14.36
N TRP A 129 -8.43 -2.29 -13.24
CA TRP A 129 -9.78 -2.73 -12.88
C TRP A 129 -10.80 -1.65 -13.25
N ASN A 130 -11.85 -2.03 -13.97
CA ASN A 130 -12.91 -1.13 -14.41
C ASN A 130 -14.21 -1.24 -13.60
N GLY A 131 -14.18 -1.93 -12.45
CA GLY A 131 -15.34 -2.23 -11.63
C GLY A 131 -15.96 -3.61 -11.92
N SER A 132 -15.54 -4.29 -13.00
CA SER A 132 -16.06 -5.62 -13.36
C SER A 132 -14.99 -6.59 -13.83
N SER A 133 -13.90 -6.12 -14.46
CA SER A 133 -12.83 -6.98 -14.99
C SER A 133 -11.48 -6.26 -14.97
N TRP A 134 -10.41 -7.05 -14.94
CA TRP A 134 -9.05 -6.60 -15.12
C TRP A 134 -8.67 -6.60 -16.60
N SER A 135 -7.89 -5.61 -17.02
CA SER A 135 -7.30 -5.53 -18.36
C SER A 135 -5.83 -5.12 -18.24
N ALA A 136 -4.96 -5.76 -19.03
CA ALA A 136 -3.55 -5.40 -19.06
C ALA A 136 -3.36 -4.00 -19.65
N ASN A 137 -2.60 -3.13 -18.95
CA ASN A 137 -2.13 -1.89 -19.53
C ASN A 137 -0.94 -2.20 -20.47
N PRO A 138 -0.92 -1.69 -21.71
CA PRO A 138 0.19 -1.93 -22.63
C PRO A 138 1.51 -1.29 -22.18
N ASN A 139 1.45 -0.30 -21.27
CA ASN A 139 2.61 0.38 -20.72
C ASN A 139 2.95 -0.19 -19.34
N ALA A 140 4.00 -1.01 -19.31
CA ALA A 140 4.50 -1.61 -18.09
C ALA A 140 5.24 -0.60 -17.19
N LEU A 141 5.52 -0.99 -15.95
CA LEU A 141 6.49 -0.29 -15.11
C LEU A 141 7.86 -0.21 -15.82
N PRO A 142 8.63 0.88 -15.64
CA PRO A 142 9.95 1.03 -16.27
C PRO A 142 10.96 -0.06 -15.92
N SER A 143 10.74 -0.78 -14.83
CA SER A 143 11.52 -1.99 -14.47
C SER A 143 10.67 -2.96 -13.67
N ALA A 144 10.89 -4.27 -13.89
CA ALA A 144 10.25 -5.34 -13.14
C ALA A 144 10.61 -5.24 -11.64
N ARG A 145 9.61 -5.26 -10.76
CA ARG A 145 9.78 -5.13 -9.31
C ARG A 145 8.62 -5.69 -8.51
N SER A 146 8.86 -6.08 -7.28
CA SER A 146 7.85 -6.51 -6.32
C SER A 146 7.95 -5.71 -5.01
N GLY A 147 6.93 -5.80 -4.17
CA GLY A 147 6.91 -5.11 -2.89
C GLY A 147 6.97 -3.59 -3.04
N VAL A 148 6.39 -3.08 -4.13
CA VAL A 148 6.23 -1.64 -4.34
C VAL A 148 5.15 -1.07 -3.44
N ASP A 149 5.34 0.16 -3.04
CA ASP A 149 4.35 0.95 -2.33
C ASP A 149 3.68 1.94 -3.29
N CYS A 150 2.41 2.26 -3.02
CA CYS A 150 1.59 3.03 -3.95
C CYS A 150 0.73 4.07 -3.24
N ALA A 151 0.34 5.13 -3.98
CA ALA A 151 -0.65 6.12 -3.57
C ALA A 151 -1.40 6.67 -4.79
N GLY A 152 -2.54 7.32 -4.59
CA GLY A 152 -3.27 8.02 -5.64
C GLY A 152 -4.43 7.25 -6.24
N THR A 153 -4.92 7.73 -7.38
CA THR A 153 -6.08 7.20 -8.12
C THR A 153 -5.65 6.43 -9.36
N ALA A 154 -6.56 5.65 -9.97
CA ALA A 154 -6.30 4.92 -11.21
C ALA A 154 -5.88 5.82 -12.40
N THR A 155 -6.13 7.12 -12.34
CA THR A 155 -5.74 8.10 -13.37
C THR A 155 -4.66 9.08 -12.92
N ALA A 156 -4.26 9.04 -11.65
CA ALA A 156 -3.20 9.85 -11.07
C ALA A 156 -2.55 9.08 -9.91
N GLY A 157 -1.73 8.09 -10.26
CA GLY A 157 -1.09 7.17 -9.32
C GLY A 157 0.39 7.47 -9.09
N LEU A 158 0.91 6.99 -7.99
CA LEU A 158 2.32 7.03 -7.63
C LEU A 158 2.75 5.64 -7.21
N VAL A 159 3.85 5.14 -7.79
CA VAL A 159 4.48 3.85 -7.45
C VAL A 159 5.91 4.10 -7.05
N PHE A 160 6.36 3.60 -5.92
CA PHE A 160 7.69 3.89 -5.41
C PHE A 160 8.32 2.71 -4.64
N GLY A 161 9.64 2.74 -4.52
CA GLY A 161 10.39 1.70 -3.81
C GLY A 161 10.37 0.34 -4.51
N GLY A 162 10.25 -0.71 -3.72
CA GLY A 162 10.22 -2.10 -4.18
C GLY A 162 11.58 -2.75 -4.34
N ILE A 163 11.57 -3.98 -4.79
CA ILE A 163 12.74 -4.86 -4.97
C ILE A 163 12.88 -5.21 -6.44
N ILE A 164 14.10 -5.14 -6.99
CA ILE A 164 14.38 -5.49 -8.39
C ILE A 164 15.31 -6.72 -8.49
N PRO A 165 15.20 -7.51 -9.61
CA PRO A 165 16.10 -8.61 -9.88
C PRO A 165 17.52 -8.09 -10.28
N PRO A 166 18.55 -8.98 -10.30
CA PRO A 166 18.56 -10.33 -9.74
C PRO A 166 18.90 -10.35 -8.23
N SER A 167 19.41 -9.24 -7.70
CA SER A 167 20.01 -9.16 -6.36
C SER A 167 19.01 -8.97 -5.22
N GLY A 168 17.73 -8.74 -5.51
CA GLY A 168 16.76 -8.37 -4.49
C GLY A 168 17.02 -6.98 -3.89
N THR A 169 17.65 -6.07 -4.66
CA THR A 169 18.03 -4.75 -4.19
C THR A 169 16.81 -3.84 -4.05
N LYS A 170 16.64 -3.28 -2.86
CA LYS A 170 15.60 -2.28 -2.59
C LYS A 170 15.88 -0.97 -3.33
N GLN A 171 14.83 -0.29 -3.71
CA GLN A 171 14.89 0.85 -4.61
C GLN A 171 14.44 2.15 -3.96
N THR A 172 14.93 3.27 -4.49
CA THR A 172 14.45 4.62 -4.19
C THR A 172 13.56 5.19 -5.29
N ALA A 173 13.49 4.54 -6.45
CA ALA A 173 12.78 5.06 -7.61
C ALA A 173 11.30 5.30 -7.33
N THR A 174 10.80 6.42 -7.85
CA THR A 174 9.39 6.81 -7.83
C THR A 174 8.92 7.03 -9.26
N PHE A 175 7.70 6.59 -9.56
CA PHE A 175 7.06 6.75 -10.86
C PHE A 175 5.65 7.31 -10.69
N SER A 176 5.34 8.36 -11.44
CA SER A 176 3.99 8.91 -11.57
C SER A 176 3.27 8.21 -12.71
N PHE A 177 2.02 7.81 -12.48
CA PHE A 177 1.12 7.20 -13.45
C PHE A 177 0.01 8.19 -13.82
N ASP A 178 -0.18 8.47 -15.10
CA ASP A 178 -1.15 9.44 -15.61
C ASP A 178 -2.48 8.82 -16.08
N GLY A 179 -2.71 7.55 -15.77
CA GLY A 179 -3.83 6.75 -16.29
C GLY A 179 -3.50 5.97 -17.55
N THR A 180 -2.30 6.15 -18.11
CA THR A 180 -1.87 5.47 -19.35
C THR A 180 -0.42 4.98 -19.23
N SER A 181 0.49 5.81 -18.74
CA SER A 181 1.93 5.56 -18.76
C SER A 181 2.62 6.06 -17.48
N PHE A 182 3.86 5.58 -17.29
CA PHE A 182 4.69 5.96 -16.15
C PHE A 182 5.78 6.95 -16.55
N SER A 183 5.99 7.96 -15.73
CA SER A 183 7.10 8.89 -15.79
C SER A 183 7.90 8.90 -14.49
N ALA A 184 9.22 9.15 -14.56
CA ALA A 184 10.08 9.21 -13.38
C ALA A 184 9.76 10.43 -12.53
N GLY A 185 9.62 10.23 -11.22
CA GLY A 185 9.51 11.25 -10.18
C GLY A 185 10.76 11.37 -9.33
N GLY A 186 10.75 12.25 -8.33
CA GLY A 186 11.83 12.37 -7.34
C GLY A 186 12.00 11.10 -6.52
N ALA A 187 13.24 10.67 -6.33
CA ALA A 187 13.54 9.43 -5.61
C ALA A 187 13.32 9.58 -4.09
N LEU A 188 12.95 8.48 -3.43
CA LEU A 188 12.98 8.34 -1.97
C LEU A 188 14.38 8.61 -1.44
N ASN A 189 14.50 9.17 -0.25
CA ASN A 189 15.79 9.34 0.43
C ASN A 189 16.35 7.99 0.94
N THR A 190 15.47 7.03 1.19
CA THR A 190 15.84 5.69 1.68
C THR A 190 15.28 4.61 0.77
N ALA A 191 16.15 3.74 0.26
CA ALA A 191 15.72 2.57 -0.50
C ALA A 191 14.90 1.63 0.41
N THR A 192 13.66 1.36 0.02
CA THR A 192 12.73 0.56 0.83
C THR A 192 11.82 -0.31 -0.03
N ALA A 193 11.21 -1.31 0.60
CA ALA A 193 10.20 -2.17 0.00
C ALA A 193 9.26 -2.70 1.07
N GLU A 194 8.08 -3.16 0.63
CA GLU A 194 7.12 -3.86 1.49
C GLU A 194 6.77 -3.06 2.76
N SER A 195 6.59 -1.74 2.61
CA SER A 195 6.08 -0.93 3.70
C SER A 195 4.60 -1.24 3.94
N HIS A 196 3.80 -1.15 2.88
CA HIS A 196 2.34 -1.22 2.87
C HIS A 196 1.68 -0.14 3.78
N MET A 197 2.47 0.68 4.44
CA MET A 197 2.05 1.77 5.31
C MET A 197 2.15 3.10 4.57
N THR A 198 1.28 3.28 3.59
CA THR A 198 1.24 4.45 2.70
C THR A 198 -0.05 5.22 2.86
N ALA A 199 -0.03 6.49 2.47
CA ALA A 199 -1.19 7.37 2.41
C ALA A 199 -0.99 8.40 1.31
N GLY A 200 -2.07 8.98 0.80
CA GLY A 200 -2.01 10.19 -0.01
C GLY A 200 -2.38 10.02 -1.47
N SER A 201 -1.93 10.98 -2.26
CA SER A 201 -2.19 11.13 -3.69
C SER A 201 -0.88 11.11 -4.49
N GLN A 202 -0.98 11.20 -5.82
CA GLN A 202 0.18 11.31 -6.71
C GLN A 202 1.09 12.51 -6.39
N THR A 203 0.54 13.61 -5.90
CA THR A 203 1.29 14.85 -5.63
C THR A 203 1.54 15.11 -4.15
N ALA A 204 1.00 14.29 -3.26
CA ALA A 204 1.17 14.41 -1.82
C ALA A 204 1.03 13.03 -1.18
N ALA A 205 2.13 12.31 -1.03
CA ALA A 205 2.15 10.95 -0.50
C ALA A 205 2.99 10.85 0.79
N LEU A 206 2.68 9.84 1.57
CA LEU A 206 3.42 9.45 2.77
C LEU A 206 3.81 7.98 2.64
N ILE A 207 5.02 7.65 3.07
CA ILE A 207 5.46 6.28 3.34
C ILE A 207 6.04 6.22 4.75
N ALA A 208 5.71 5.16 5.48
CA ALA A 208 6.25 4.91 6.81
C ALA A 208 6.79 3.47 6.92
N GLY A 209 7.96 3.29 7.53
CA GLY A 209 8.56 1.98 7.75
C GLY A 209 9.06 1.29 6.49
N GLY A 210 8.72 0.01 6.34
CA GLY A 210 9.25 -0.86 5.30
C GLY A 210 10.61 -1.48 5.68
N TYR A 211 11.15 -2.31 4.77
CA TYR A 211 12.47 -2.91 4.97
C TYR A 211 13.56 -2.11 4.25
N ALA A 212 14.54 -1.58 5.02
CA ALA A 212 15.61 -0.71 4.52
C ALA A 212 16.94 -0.85 5.32
N PRO A 213 17.74 -1.87 5.22
CA PRO A 213 17.56 -3.29 4.83
C PRO A 213 16.73 -4.12 5.81
N ALA A 214 16.64 -3.72 7.09
CA ALA A 214 15.76 -4.28 8.13
C ALA A 214 14.50 -3.41 8.27
N ALA A 215 13.57 -3.85 9.12
CA ALA A 215 12.39 -3.06 9.47
C ALA A 215 12.81 -1.65 9.95
N SER A 216 12.11 -0.63 9.51
CA SER A 216 12.49 0.78 9.65
C SER A 216 11.45 1.58 10.44
N THR A 217 11.89 2.65 11.11
CA THR A 217 11.01 3.67 11.67
C THR A 217 10.82 4.87 10.75
N LYS A 218 11.57 4.94 9.64
CA LYS A 218 11.60 6.13 8.78
C LYS A 218 10.25 6.45 8.18
N THR A 219 9.97 7.72 8.09
CA THR A 219 8.79 8.27 7.43
C THR A 219 9.22 9.36 6.45
N GLU A 220 8.72 9.30 5.23
CA GLU A 220 9.00 10.30 4.20
C GLU A 220 7.70 10.83 3.60
N LEU A 221 7.71 12.12 3.27
CA LEU A 221 6.60 12.84 2.62
C LEU A 221 7.01 13.28 1.22
N TYR A 222 6.13 13.05 0.26
CA TYR A 222 6.25 13.50 -1.13
C TYR A 222 5.44 14.77 -1.35
N ASN A 223 6.02 15.77 -2.01
CA ASN A 223 5.37 17.04 -2.31
C ASN A 223 5.00 17.21 -3.80
N GLY A 224 4.96 16.13 -4.55
CA GLY A 224 4.74 16.14 -6.00
C GLY A 224 6.02 16.22 -6.83
N THR A 225 7.16 16.50 -6.21
CA THR A 225 8.46 16.65 -6.90
C THR A 225 9.59 15.88 -6.21
N SER A 226 9.64 15.92 -4.88
CA SER A 226 10.71 15.32 -4.08
C SER A 226 10.17 14.73 -2.77
N TRP A 227 10.92 13.79 -2.21
CA TRP A 227 10.67 13.22 -0.88
C TRP A 227 11.49 13.95 0.18
N SER A 228 10.91 14.14 1.35
CA SER A 228 11.55 14.70 2.53
C SER A 228 11.30 13.81 3.74
N THR A 229 12.34 13.57 4.53
CA THR A 229 12.21 12.83 5.80
C THR A 229 11.44 13.68 6.80
N THR A 230 10.51 13.06 7.53
CA THR A 230 9.72 13.67 8.60
C THR A 230 9.85 12.88 9.89
N THR A 231 8.98 13.14 10.87
CA THR A 231 8.97 12.47 12.18
C THR A 231 8.84 10.96 12.01
N SER A 232 9.81 10.23 12.51
CA SER A 232 9.84 8.76 12.44
C SER A 232 8.79 8.13 13.38
N MET A 233 8.36 6.92 13.04
CA MET A 233 7.60 6.07 13.96
C MET A 233 8.42 5.75 15.21
N SER A 234 7.75 5.42 16.30
CA SER A 234 8.41 4.94 17.54
C SER A 234 8.89 3.50 17.41
N THR A 235 8.19 2.68 16.63
CA THR A 235 8.49 1.27 16.45
C THR A 235 8.85 0.95 14.99
N ALA A 236 10.03 0.35 14.79
CA ALA A 236 10.43 -0.12 13.46
C ALA A 236 9.53 -1.25 12.98
N ARG A 237 9.05 -1.17 11.74
CA ARG A 237 8.17 -2.20 11.16
C ARG A 237 8.25 -2.25 9.62
N GLY A 238 8.03 -3.44 9.08
CA GLY A 238 7.78 -3.68 7.67
C GLY A 238 6.53 -4.55 7.51
N GLY A 239 5.95 -4.59 6.31
CA GLY A 239 4.76 -5.41 6.01
C GLY A 239 3.50 -5.07 6.82
N GLY A 240 3.40 -3.84 7.34
CA GLY A 240 2.24 -3.39 8.12
C GLY A 240 1.01 -3.09 7.28
N ALA A 241 0.01 -2.50 7.91
CA ALA A 241 -1.18 -1.95 7.28
C ALA A 241 -1.16 -0.42 7.35
N GLY A 242 -1.49 0.26 6.27
CA GLY A 242 -1.58 1.72 6.19
C GLY A 242 -2.97 2.19 5.77
N LEU A 243 -3.06 3.41 5.26
CA LEU A 243 -4.32 3.97 4.76
C LEU A 243 -4.55 3.68 3.27
N GLY A 244 -3.50 3.26 2.56
CA GLY A 244 -3.55 3.07 1.12
C GLY A 244 -3.74 4.37 0.35
N SER A 245 -4.20 4.24 -0.87
CA SER A 245 -4.44 5.34 -1.81
C SER A 245 -5.67 6.17 -1.45
N ASN A 246 -5.70 7.42 -1.91
CA ASN A 246 -6.79 8.39 -1.76
C ASN A 246 -7.06 8.93 -0.34
N SER A 247 -6.17 8.70 0.60
CA SER A 247 -6.17 9.40 1.90
C SER A 247 -5.39 10.72 1.82
N VAL A 248 -5.26 11.43 2.92
CA VAL A 248 -4.41 12.63 2.97
C VAL A 248 -3.04 12.30 3.55
N SER A 249 -1.97 12.78 2.94
CA SER A 249 -0.60 12.52 3.41
C SER A 249 -0.26 13.13 4.77
N THR A 250 -1.09 14.04 5.27
CA THR A 250 -0.96 14.66 6.60
C THR A 250 -1.61 13.85 7.72
N ALA A 251 -2.33 12.76 7.39
CA ALA A 251 -2.95 11.85 8.35
C ALA A 251 -2.62 10.42 7.94
N GLY A 252 -1.68 9.79 8.58
CA GLY A 252 -1.21 8.43 8.30
C GLY A 252 -1.53 7.46 9.41
N LEU A 253 -1.60 6.18 9.07
CA LEU A 253 -1.75 5.06 9.99
C LEU A 253 -0.68 4.02 9.68
N ALA A 254 -0.06 3.47 10.71
CA ALA A 254 0.83 2.33 10.63
C ALA A 254 0.41 1.31 11.69
N ALA A 255 -0.15 0.19 11.25
CA ALA A 255 -0.66 -0.84 12.14
C ALA A 255 -0.07 -2.23 11.83
N GLY A 256 0.16 -3.03 12.84
CA GLY A 256 0.73 -4.36 12.68
C GLY A 256 2.13 -4.37 12.07
N GLY A 257 2.39 -5.35 11.19
CA GLY A 257 3.68 -5.56 10.58
C GLY A 257 4.63 -6.38 11.46
N ASN A 258 5.91 -6.39 11.13
CA ASN A 258 6.91 -7.07 11.95
C ASN A 258 8.24 -6.33 12.04
N ASN A 259 9.05 -6.72 13.01
CA ASN A 259 10.42 -6.30 13.21
C ASN A 259 11.28 -7.50 13.71
N PRO A 260 12.57 -7.31 14.01
CA PRO A 260 13.40 -8.40 14.56
C PRO A 260 12.88 -9.04 15.85
N GLY A 261 11.98 -8.38 16.57
CA GLY A 261 11.34 -8.92 17.79
C GLY A 261 10.11 -9.78 17.52
N GLY A 262 9.61 -9.81 16.28
CA GLY A 262 8.44 -10.58 15.88
C GLY A 262 7.33 -9.73 15.24
N ASP A 263 6.16 -10.35 15.08
CA ASP A 263 4.99 -9.69 14.51
C ASP A 263 4.33 -8.75 15.55
N LEU A 264 3.76 -7.68 15.03
CA LEU A 264 3.22 -6.57 15.83
C LEU A 264 1.70 -6.47 15.67
N ASN A 265 1.04 -5.94 16.69
CA ASN A 265 -0.36 -5.48 16.60
C ASN A 265 -0.51 -3.98 16.95
N ALA A 266 0.57 -3.32 17.34
CA ALA A 266 0.56 -1.92 17.69
C ALA A 266 0.18 -1.03 16.52
N THR A 267 -0.59 0.02 16.79
CA THR A 267 -0.98 1.07 15.82
C THR A 267 -0.33 2.39 16.22
N GLU A 268 0.27 3.05 15.24
CA GLU A 268 0.80 4.41 15.35
C GLU A 268 0.10 5.32 14.33
N GLU A 269 -0.24 6.50 14.77
CA GLU A 269 -0.88 7.52 13.94
C GLU A 269 0.08 8.66 13.66
N PHE A 270 0.17 9.04 12.40
CA PHE A 270 0.88 10.21 11.95
C PHE A 270 -0.11 11.37 11.76
N THR A 271 0.14 12.48 12.44
CA THR A 271 -0.57 13.75 12.20
C THR A 271 0.48 14.78 11.83
N GLY A 272 0.60 15.06 10.54
CA GLY A 272 1.54 16.05 10.02
C GLY A 272 0.95 17.44 10.09
N GLU A 273 1.80 18.45 10.26
CA GLU A 273 1.40 19.83 9.99
C GLU A 273 1.22 19.99 8.48
N ILE A 274 0.12 20.63 8.05
CA ILE A 274 0.01 21.16 6.69
C ILE A 274 1.13 22.19 6.58
N PRO A 275 2.13 22.05 5.69
CA PRO A 275 3.09 23.11 5.48
C PRO A 275 2.31 24.37 5.16
N ALA A 276 2.40 25.40 5.99
CA ALA A 276 1.74 26.67 5.73
C ALA A 276 2.14 27.09 4.31
N LEU A 277 1.18 27.14 3.41
CA LEU A 277 1.38 27.75 2.11
C LEU A 277 1.93 29.14 2.41
N GLY A 278 3.20 29.36 2.08
CA GLY A 278 3.85 30.64 2.26
C GLY A 278 3.11 31.67 1.39
N TYR A 279 2.11 32.31 1.96
CA TYR A 279 1.52 33.49 1.38
C TYR A 279 2.62 34.55 1.35
N LYS A 280 3.22 34.78 0.18
CA LYS A 280 3.93 36.03 -0.06
C LYS A 280 2.90 37.13 0.04
N THR A 281 2.92 37.86 1.14
CA THR A 281 2.20 39.11 1.27
C THR A 281 2.68 40.02 0.14
N LEU A 282 1.83 40.27 -0.85
CA LEU A 282 2.06 41.32 -1.83
C LEU A 282 1.88 42.63 -1.07
N THR A 283 3.01 43.24 -0.66
CA THR A 283 3.00 44.62 -0.23
C THR A 283 2.85 45.48 -1.48
N SER A 284 1.67 46.12 -1.64
CA SER A 284 1.49 47.17 -2.60
C SER A 284 2.39 48.33 -2.23
N SER A 285 3.32 48.71 -3.12
CA SER A 285 4.03 49.99 -3.11
C SER A 285 3.15 51.12 -3.62
#